data_d2196542ff871ec4ef91db02c7662fa2
#
_entry.id   d2196542ff871ec4ef91db02c7662fa2
#
_cell.length_a   1.000
_cell.length_b   1.000
_cell.length_c   1.000
_cell.angle_alpha   90.00
_cell.angle_beta   90.00
_cell.angle_gamma   90.00
#
_symmetry.space_group_name_H-M   'P 1'
#
loop_
_entity.id
_entity.type
_entity.pdbx_description
1 polymer ?
#
loop_
_entity_poly.entity_id
_entity_poly.type
_entity_poly.pdbx_seq_one_letter_code
_entity_poly.pdbx_strand_id
1 'polypeptide(L)'
;MLAMDVKESVEALREADRILVVGCSGGGKSTLSRRVSAHLELSYISMDRDFYWLPGWVKRDRSTTRRLIKDAVAASRWLMDGTGSSSFDLRMPRAGFIIWVRMPRWLCLWGVLSRSIRHLGRTRPDMAPGCPERFYDREFLSFIWNFERETAPRIVDGISRFNPDCGVLTLTSRRQMRQLLDRLGA
;
A
#
# COMPACT_ATOMS: atom_id res chain seq x y z
N MET A 1 -3.79 -11.34 -14.74
CA MET A 1 -2.71 -11.01 -13.77
C MET A 1 -1.43 -11.70 -14.20
N LEU A 2 -0.44 -10.93 -14.64
CA LEU A 2 0.88 -11.40 -15.00
C LEU A 2 1.74 -11.43 -13.73
N ALA A 3 1.93 -12.61 -13.12
CA ALA A 3 2.80 -12.77 -11.96
C ALA A 3 4.26 -12.69 -12.42
N MET A 4 5.02 -11.76 -11.83
CA MET A 4 6.41 -11.51 -12.19
C MET A 4 7.33 -11.78 -10.99
N ASP A 5 8.55 -12.21 -11.26
CA ASP A 5 9.58 -12.30 -10.23
C ASP A 5 10.25 -10.93 -9.96
N VAL A 6 11.13 -10.86 -8.96
CA VAL A 6 11.80 -9.58 -8.60
C VAL A 6 12.69 -9.07 -9.72
N LYS A 7 13.30 -9.95 -10.51
CA LYS A 7 14.23 -9.54 -11.57
C LYS A 7 13.47 -8.94 -12.76
N GLU A 8 12.42 -9.61 -13.20
CA GLU A 8 11.55 -9.18 -14.30
C GLU A 8 10.81 -7.88 -13.95
N SER A 9 10.44 -7.73 -12.67
CA SER A 9 9.68 -6.57 -12.19
C SER A 9 10.48 -5.26 -12.17
N VAL A 10 11.82 -5.31 -12.13
CA VAL A 10 12.64 -4.08 -12.03
C VAL A 10 12.48 -3.21 -13.27
N GLU A 11 12.53 -3.81 -14.45
CA GLU A 11 12.37 -3.08 -15.72
C GLU A 11 10.94 -2.52 -15.86
N ALA A 12 9.94 -3.38 -15.62
CA ALA A 12 8.54 -2.97 -15.65
C ALA A 12 8.21 -1.85 -14.64
N LEU A 13 8.88 -1.84 -13.47
CA LEU A 13 8.72 -0.78 -12.47
C LEU A 13 9.36 0.54 -12.91
N ARG A 14 10.51 0.50 -13.61
CA ARG A 14 11.17 1.69 -14.14
C ARG A 14 10.34 2.37 -15.22
N GLU A 15 9.62 1.59 -16.02
CA GLU A 15 8.75 2.09 -17.08
C GLU A 15 7.36 2.50 -16.58
N ALA A 16 6.97 2.08 -15.37
CA ALA A 16 5.63 2.32 -14.85
C ALA A 16 5.48 3.75 -14.28
N ASP A 17 4.65 4.55 -14.90
CA ASP A 17 4.27 5.88 -14.39
C ASP A 17 3.31 5.82 -13.19
N ARG A 18 2.58 4.72 -13.02
CA ARG A 18 1.54 4.58 -12.00
C ARG A 18 1.67 3.24 -11.28
N ILE A 19 2.08 3.28 -10.04
CA ILE A 19 2.34 2.08 -9.23
C ILE A 19 1.36 2.04 -8.06
N LEU A 20 0.66 0.92 -7.91
CA LEU A 20 -0.21 0.66 -6.76
C LEU A 20 0.46 -0.33 -5.81
N VAL A 21 0.59 0.04 -4.54
CA VAL A 21 1.14 -0.85 -3.50
C VAL A 21 0.05 -1.29 -2.56
N VAL A 22 -0.22 -2.60 -2.52
CA VAL A 22 -1.27 -3.21 -1.68
C VAL A 22 -0.69 -4.23 -0.71
N GLY A 23 -1.44 -4.59 0.32
CA GLY A 23 -1.04 -5.60 1.31
C GLY A 23 -1.43 -5.24 2.74
N CYS A 24 -1.13 -6.11 3.69
CA CYS A 24 -1.53 -5.98 5.10
C CYS A 24 -0.81 -4.82 5.81
N SER A 25 -1.47 -4.23 6.81
CA SER A 25 -0.85 -3.26 7.73
C SER A 25 0.32 -3.91 8.48
N GLY A 26 1.39 -3.15 8.75
CA GLY A 26 2.61 -3.67 9.38
C GLY A 26 3.54 -4.45 8.44
N GLY A 27 3.13 -4.78 7.22
CA GLY A 27 3.94 -5.50 6.23
C GLY A 27 5.14 -4.72 5.68
N GLY A 28 5.23 -3.41 5.90
CA GLY A 28 6.33 -2.55 5.44
C GLY A 28 6.05 -1.83 4.12
N LYS A 29 4.80 -1.82 3.66
CA LYS A 29 4.39 -1.12 2.43
C LYS A 29 4.90 0.31 2.36
N SER A 30 4.58 1.15 3.34
CA SER A 30 4.90 2.58 3.31
C SER A 30 6.39 2.87 3.29
N THR A 31 7.20 2.02 3.93
CA THR A 31 8.67 2.12 3.85
C THR A 31 9.18 1.80 2.44
N LEU A 32 8.68 0.71 1.85
CA LEU A 32 8.98 0.34 0.47
C LEU A 32 8.53 1.43 -0.50
N SER A 33 7.28 1.86 -0.38
CA SER A 33 6.63 2.83 -1.26
C SER A 33 7.38 4.15 -1.32
N ARG A 34 7.82 4.68 -0.17
CA ARG A 34 8.59 5.94 -0.12
C ARG A 34 9.96 5.82 -0.78
N ARG A 35 10.64 4.67 -0.62
CA ARG A 35 11.94 4.46 -1.28
C ARG A 35 11.78 4.31 -2.79
N VAL A 36 10.83 3.48 -3.23
CA VAL A 36 10.54 3.29 -4.66
C VAL A 36 10.07 4.60 -5.31
N SER A 37 9.15 5.34 -4.68
CA SER A 37 8.66 6.61 -5.24
C SER A 37 9.74 7.67 -5.34
N ALA A 38 10.64 7.76 -4.35
CA ALA A 38 11.76 8.69 -4.38
C ALA A 38 12.75 8.35 -5.49
N HIS A 39 13.06 7.06 -5.67
CA HIS A 39 14.01 6.60 -6.69
C HIS A 39 13.46 6.76 -8.13
N LEU A 40 12.17 6.49 -8.33
CA LEU A 40 11.51 6.60 -9.63
C LEU A 40 10.91 7.99 -9.89
N GLU A 41 11.13 8.95 -8.99
CA GLU A 41 10.60 10.32 -9.07
C GLU A 41 9.07 10.36 -9.26
N LEU A 42 8.36 9.48 -8.54
CA LEU A 42 6.90 9.41 -8.54
C LEU A 42 6.32 10.17 -7.35
N SER A 43 5.19 10.83 -7.55
CA SER A 43 4.42 11.44 -6.46
C SER A 43 3.94 10.38 -5.49
N TYR A 44 4.43 10.41 -4.24
CA TYR A 44 4.01 9.47 -3.19
C TYR A 44 2.66 9.86 -2.60
N ILE A 45 1.69 8.97 -2.71
CA ILE A 45 0.32 9.13 -2.19
C ILE A 45 0.05 8.06 -1.15
N SER A 46 -0.29 8.45 0.08
CA SER A 46 -0.70 7.52 1.14
C SER A 46 -2.21 7.54 1.31
N MET A 47 -2.85 6.37 1.17
CA MET A 47 -4.30 6.25 1.38
C MET A 47 -4.74 6.71 2.76
N ASP A 48 -3.95 6.40 3.78
CA ASP A 48 -4.25 6.77 5.16
C ASP A 48 -4.07 8.28 5.40
N ARG A 49 -2.95 8.86 4.91
CA ARG A 49 -2.64 10.28 5.09
C ARG A 49 -3.56 11.18 4.27
N ASP A 50 -3.73 10.86 3.01
CA ASP A 50 -4.28 11.80 2.04
C ASP A 50 -5.81 11.66 1.90
N PHE A 51 -6.38 10.47 2.19
CA PHE A 51 -7.79 10.22 1.91
C PHE A 51 -8.62 9.76 3.09
N TYR A 52 -8.12 8.84 3.94
CA TYR A 52 -9.00 8.19 4.92
C TYR A 52 -9.17 8.96 6.22
N TRP A 53 -8.12 9.57 6.74
CA TRP A 53 -8.14 10.14 8.07
C TRP A 53 -8.07 11.66 8.06
N LEU A 54 -8.84 12.25 8.95
CA LEU A 54 -8.77 13.65 9.37
C LEU A 54 -8.09 13.71 10.75
N PRO A 55 -7.61 14.90 11.19
CA PRO A 55 -7.04 15.07 12.52
C PRO A 55 -7.90 14.43 13.62
N GLY A 56 -7.25 13.81 14.63
CA GLY A 56 -7.95 13.12 15.71
C GLY A 56 -8.50 11.75 15.38
N TRP A 57 -8.01 11.07 14.31
CA TRP A 57 -8.48 9.76 13.87
C TRP A 57 -9.96 9.75 13.42
N VAL A 58 -10.44 10.90 12.96
CA VAL A 58 -11.78 11.01 12.38
C VAL A 58 -11.75 10.45 10.96
N LYS A 59 -12.59 9.48 10.70
CA LYS A 59 -12.70 8.89 9.36
C LYS A 59 -13.41 9.86 8.41
N ARG A 60 -12.79 10.14 7.27
CA ARG A 60 -13.43 10.95 6.22
C ARG A 60 -14.64 10.21 5.64
N ASP A 61 -15.67 10.94 5.26
CA ASP A 61 -16.84 10.34 4.62
C ASP A 61 -16.48 9.66 3.29
N ARG A 62 -17.27 8.66 2.93
CA ARG A 62 -16.98 7.80 1.77
C ARG A 62 -17.05 8.55 0.44
N SER A 63 -17.98 9.46 0.29
CA SER A 63 -18.22 10.19 -0.96
C SER A 63 -17.04 11.12 -1.25
N THR A 64 -16.62 11.91 -0.28
CA THR A 64 -15.44 12.78 -0.35
C THR A 64 -14.16 11.96 -0.59
N THR A 65 -13.97 10.85 0.14
CA THR A 65 -12.82 9.96 -0.05
C THR A 65 -12.75 9.45 -1.49
N ARG A 66 -13.85 8.98 -2.06
CA ARG A 66 -13.87 8.49 -3.44
C ARG A 66 -13.60 9.57 -4.47
N ARG A 67 -14.14 10.79 -4.26
CA ARG A 67 -13.87 11.95 -5.13
C ARG A 67 -12.39 12.29 -5.12
N LEU A 68 -11.78 12.45 -3.95
CA LEU A 68 -10.35 12.75 -3.81
C LEU A 68 -9.46 11.68 -4.46
N ILE A 69 -9.80 10.39 -4.30
CA ILE A 69 -9.07 9.30 -4.96
C ILE A 69 -9.20 9.41 -6.49
N LYS A 70 -10.41 9.68 -7.01
CA LYS A 70 -10.66 9.85 -8.44
C LYS A 70 -9.80 10.97 -9.02
N ASP A 71 -9.73 12.11 -8.32
CA ASP A 71 -8.92 13.25 -8.72
C ASP A 71 -7.41 12.91 -8.70
N ALA A 72 -6.96 12.22 -7.65
CA ALA A 72 -5.56 11.84 -7.50
C ALA A 72 -5.08 10.83 -8.58
N VAL A 73 -5.90 9.83 -8.94
CA VAL A 73 -5.52 8.85 -9.97
C VAL A 73 -5.56 9.41 -11.40
N ALA A 74 -6.11 10.61 -11.59
CA ALA A 74 -6.08 11.30 -12.87
C ALA A 74 -4.67 11.82 -13.22
N ALA A 75 -3.81 12.03 -12.22
CA ALA A 75 -2.42 12.44 -12.44
C ALA A 75 -1.66 11.42 -13.29
N SER A 76 -0.66 11.92 -14.03
CA SER A 76 0.14 11.12 -14.96
C SER A 76 1.08 10.16 -14.23
N ARG A 77 1.71 10.60 -13.12
CA ARG A 77 2.77 9.86 -12.43
C ARG A 77 2.53 9.81 -10.92
N TRP A 78 2.38 8.60 -10.37
CA TRP A 78 2.20 8.42 -8.92
C TRP A 78 2.57 7.02 -8.46
N LEU A 79 2.94 6.91 -7.18
CA LEU A 79 2.93 5.66 -6.43
C LEU A 79 1.95 5.78 -5.27
N MET A 80 0.89 4.96 -5.28
CA MET A 80 -0.16 5.01 -4.26
C MET A 80 -0.07 3.82 -3.31
N ASP A 81 0.13 4.10 -2.02
CA ASP A 81 0.27 3.11 -0.95
C ASP A 81 -1.03 2.95 -0.17
N GLY A 82 -1.54 1.75 -0.13
CA GLY A 82 -2.69 1.37 0.68
C GLY A 82 -3.68 0.44 -0.01
N THR A 83 -4.17 -0.55 0.73
CA THR A 83 -5.04 -1.60 0.16
C THR A 83 -6.42 -1.07 -0.19
N GLY A 84 -7.19 -0.54 0.77
CA GLY A 84 -8.47 0.14 0.54
C GLY A 84 -9.36 -0.46 -0.55
N SER A 85 -9.79 -1.71 -0.41
CA SER A 85 -10.52 -2.47 -1.45
C SER A 85 -11.80 -1.79 -1.97
N SER A 86 -12.40 -0.90 -1.17
CA SER A 86 -13.61 -0.15 -1.55
C SER A 86 -13.39 0.89 -2.67
N SER A 87 -12.15 1.06 -3.13
CA SER A 87 -11.78 2.00 -4.21
C SER A 87 -10.92 1.34 -5.31
N PHE A 88 -10.88 0.02 -5.37
CA PHE A 88 -10.15 -0.71 -6.41
C PHE A 88 -10.66 -0.39 -7.82
N ASP A 89 -11.95 -0.20 -7.98
CA ASP A 89 -12.61 0.23 -9.22
C ASP A 89 -12.08 1.57 -9.77
N LEU A 90 -11.57 2.45 -8.92
CA LEU A 90 -10.99 3.74 -9.33
C LEU A 90 -9.49 3.65 -9.60
N ARG A 91 -8.76 2.87 -8.79
CA ARG A 91 -7.29 2.86 -8.75
C ARG A 91 -6.67 1.80 -9.67
N MET A 92 -7.20 0.58 -9.64
CA MET A 92 -6.61 -0.54 -10.39
C MET A 92 -6.64 -0.32 -11.91
N PRO A 93 -7.72 0.20 -12.53
CA PRO A 93 -7.71 0.48 -13.98
C PRO A 93 -6.64 1.51 -14.41
N ARG A 94 -6.14 2.30 -13.47
CA ARG A 94 -5.15 3.34 -13.75
C ARG A 94 -3.71 2.90 -13.44
N ALA A 95 -3.53 1.81 -12.72
CA ALA A 95 -2.21 1.30 -12.36
C ALA A 95 -1.52 0.64 -13.57
N GLY A 96 -0.28 1.03 -13.85
CA GLY A 96 0.60 0.36 -14.81
C GLY A 96 1.32 -0.84 -14.20
N PHE A 97 1.49 -0.84 -12.86
CA PHE A 97 2.13 -1.92 -12.12
C PHE A 97 1.56 -2.03 -10.70
N ILE A 98 1.51 -3.26 -10.16
CA ILE A 98 1.04 -3.51 -8.80
C ILE A 98 2.13 -4.23 -8.00
N ILE A 99 2.48 -3.69 -6.83
CA ILE A 99 3.32 -4.37 -5.85
C ILE A 99 2.42 -4.87 -4.72
N TRP A 100 2.32 -6.18 -4.57
CA TRP A 100 1.58 -6.80 -3.48
C TRP A 100 2.52 -7.26 -2.36
N VAL A 101 2.55 -6.53 -1.27
CA VAL A 101 3.31 -6.88 -0.06
C VAL A 101 2.49 -7.87 0.77
N ARG A 102 2.71 -9.17 0.53
CA ARG A 102 1.99 -10.29 1.13
C ARG A 102 2.84 -10.98 2.19
N MET A 103 3.09 -10.26 3.28
CA MET A 103 3.90 -10.77 4.39
C MET A 103 3.10 -11.74 5.27
N PRO A 104 3.76 -12.74 5.89
CA PRO A 104 3.14 -13.57 6.92
C PRO A 104 2.49 -12.72 8.03
N ARG A 105 1.30 -13.13 8.50
CA ARG A 105 0.52 -12.37 9.49
C ARG A 105 1.28 -12.00 10.75
N TRP A 106 2.13 -12.89 11.25
CA TRP A 106 2.94 -12.63 12.44
C TRP A 106 3.98 -11.52 12.24
N LEU A 107 4.56 -11.40 11.03
CA LEU A 107 5.42 -10.26 10.66
C LEU A 107 4.64 -8.95 10.59
N CYS A 108 3.39 -9.00 10.12
CA CYS A 108 2.51 -7.83 10.09
C CYS A 108 2.14 -7.38 11.50
N LEU A 109 1.76 -8.31 12.39
CA LEU A 109 1.48 -8.03 13.80
C LEU A 109 2.69 -7.45 14.53
N TRP A 110 3.87 -8.07 14.35
CA TRP A 110 5.11 -7.54 14.90
C TRP A 110 5.44 -6.14 14.36
N GLY A 111 5.23 -5.93 13.05
CA GLY A 111 5.42 -4.62 12.41
C GLY A 111 4.52 -3.53 12.97
N VAL A 112 3.26 -3.84 13.29
CA VAL A 112 2.32 -2.92 13.93
C VAL A 112 2.73 -2.66 15.38
N LEU A 113 3.02 -3.70 16.16
CA LEU A 113 3.43 -3.56 17.56
C LEU A 113 4.72 -2.74 17.70
N SER A 114 5.75 -3.09 16.95
CA SER A 114 7.02 -2.36 16.98
C SER A 114 6.89 -0.91 16.52
N ARG A 115 5.97 -0.63 15.61
CA ARG A 115 5.62 0.72 15.17
C ARG A 115 4.93 1.51 16.28
N SER A 116 3.93 0.91 16.93
CA SER A 116 3.24 1.55 18.06
C SER A 116 4.20 1.92 19.19
N ILE A 117 5.13 1.04 19.53
CA ILE A 117 6.15 1.33 20.56
C ILE A 117 7.07 2.46 20.14
N ARG A 118 7.57 2.46 18.89
CA ARG A 118 8.54 3.48 18.42
C ARG A 118 7.96 4.86 18.22
N HIS A 119 6.68 4.93 17.87
CA HIS A 119 6.03 6.20 17.48
C HIS A 119 4.88 6.58 18.40
N LEU A 120 4.73 5.95 19.56
CA LEU A 120 3.66 6.24 20.51
C LEU A 120 3.55 7.75 20.78
N GLY A 121 2.36 8.31 20.63
CA GLY A 121 2.09 9.73 20.79
C GLY A 121 2.62 10.65 19.70
N ARG A 122 3.26 10.12 18.63
CA ARG A 122 3.78 10.90 17.50
C ARG A 122 3.05 10.56 16.22
N THR A 123 2.76 11.55 15.40
CA THR A 123 2.19 11.34 14.06
C THR A 123 3.29 10.91 13.09
N ARG A 124 3.06 9.82 12.35
CA ARG A 124 3.98 9.32 11.33
C ARG A 124 3.88 10.10 10.02
N PRO A 125 4.94 10.13 9.18
CA PRO A 125 4.91 10.82 7.89
C PRO A 125 3.88 10.28 6.88
N ASP A 126 3.49 9.01 7.02
CA ASP A 126 2.50 8.32 6.18
C ASP A 126 1.09 8.33 6.78
N MET A 127 0.86 9.15 7.82
CA MET A 127 -0.44 9.32 8.48
C MET A 127 -0.90 10.78 8.44
N ALA A 128 -2.21 10.99 8.49
CA ALA A 128 -2.80 12.34 8.52
C ALA A 128 -2.29 13.14 9.73
N PRO A 129 -2.03 14.46 9.57
CA PRO A 129 -1.64 15.32 10.68
C PRO A 129 -2.66 15.22 11.83
N GLY A 130 -2.17 15.25 13.07
CA GLY A 130 -3.04 15.12 14.25
C GLY A 130 -3.57 13.71 14.51
N CYS A 131 -3.00 12.69 13.88
CA CYS A 131 -3.29 11.26 14.14
C CYS A 131 -2.06 10.60 14.79
N PRO A 132 -1.79 10.85 16.09
CA PRO A 132 -0.64 10.24 16.77
C PRO A 132 -0.80 8.71 16.83
N GLU A 133 0.32 8.02 16.73
CA GLU A 133 0.34 6.56 16.85
C GLU A 133 -0.14 6.15 18.24
N ARG A 134 -0.96 5.09 18.30
CA ARG A 134 -1.55 4.54 19.51
C ARG A 134 -1.48 3.02 19.50
N PHE A 135 -1.76 2.40 20.63
CA PHE A 135 -1.99 0.96 20.65
C PHE A 135 -3.30 0.63 19.93
N TYR A 136 -3.26 -0.40 19.12
CA TYR A 136 -4.40 -0.81 18.33
C TYR A 136 -5.36 -1.69 19.15
N ASP A 137 -6.64 -1.56 18.85
CA ASP A 137 -7.70 -2.37 19.42
C ASP A 137 -7.71 -3.81 18.87
N ARG A 138 -8.55 -4.64 19.48
CA ARG A 138 -8.70 -6.04 19.06
C ARG A 138 -9.24 -6.18 17.63
N GLU A 139 -10.07 -5.24 17.18
CA GLU A 139 -10.67 -5.26 15.85
C GLU A 139 -9.57 -5.11 14.77
N PHE A 140 -8.68 -4.15 14.96
CA PHE A 140 -7.56 -3.96 14.04
C PHE A 140 -6.57 -5.14 14.03
N LEU A 141 -6.28 -5.72 15.18
CA LEU A 141 -5.43 -6.92 15.28
C LEU A 141 -6.09 -8.13 14.62
N SER A 142 -7.41 -8.29 14.80
CA SER A 142 -8.21 -9.31 14.13
C SER A 142 -8.23 -9.13 12.62
N PHE A 143 -8.34 -7.88 12.14
CA PHE A 143 -8.22 -7.56 10.71
C PHE A 143 -6.87 -8.03 10.15
N ILE A 144 -5.75 -7.77 10.83
CA ILE A 144 -4.43 -8.23 10.39
C ILE A 144 -4.36 -9.76 10.36
N TRP A 145 -4.87 -10.42 11.41
CA TRP A 145 -4.87 -11.88 11.51
C TRP A 145 -5.65 -12.55 10.40
N ASN A 146 -6.80 -11.98 10.06
CA ASN A 146 -7.72 -12.50 9.05
C ASN A 146 -7.45 -11.98 7.63
N PHE A 147 -6.49 -11.08 7.44
CA PHE A 147 -6.22 -10.39 6.18
C PHE A 147 -6.10 -11.34 4.99
N GLU A 148 -5.38 -12.44 5.17
CA GLU A 148 -5.15 -13.44 4.13
C GLU A 148 -6.44 -14.14 3.71
N ARG A 149 -7.35 -14.37 4.65
CA ARG A 149 -8.63 -15.03 4.40
C ARG A 149 -9.70 -14.09 3.82
N GLU A 150 -9.73 -12.83 4.27
CA GLU A 150 -10.82 -11.91 3.99
C GLU A 150 -10.48 -10.82 2.98
N THR A 151 -9.24 -10.34 3.00
CA THR A 151 -8.81 -9.20 2.17
C THR A 151 -7.98 -9.63 0.96
N ALA A 152 -7.13 -10.63 1.10
CA ALA A 152 -6.31 -11.10 -0.02
C ALA A 152 -7.16 -11.59 -1.22
N PRO A 153 -8.28 -12.32 -1.04
CA PRO A 153 -9.18 -12.67 -2.14
C PRO A 153 -9.75 -11.44 -2.85
N ARG A 154 -10.06 -10.36 -2.12
CA ARG A 154 -10.56 -9.10 -2.72
C ARG A 154 -9.49 -8.40 -3.57
N ILE A 155 -8.20 -8.54 -3.21
CA ILE A 155 -7.10 -8.02 -4.03
C ILE A 155 -7.04 -8.80 -5.34
N VAL A 156 -7.09 -10.13 -5.29
CA VAL A 156 -7.09 -10.99 -6.48
C VAL A 156 -8.28 -10.68 -7.38
N ASP A 157 -9.47 -10.65 -6.82
CA ASP A 157 -10.71 -10.31 -7.56
C ASP A 157 -10.62 -8.92 -8.19
N GLY A 158 -10.16 -7.92 -7.41
CA GLY A 158 -9.96 -6.57 -7.90
C GLY A 158 -9.00 -6.48 -9.09
N ILE A 159 -7.86 -7.16 -9.02
CA ILE A 159 -6.91 -7.21 -10.14
C ILE A 159 -7.54 -7.90 -11.34
N SER A 160 -8.13 -9.08 -11.16
CA SER A 160 -8.74 -9.85 -12.25
C SER A 160 -9.89 -9.11 -12.92
N ARG A 161 -10.67 -8.34 -12.16
CA ARG A 161 -11.84 -7.61 -12.66
C ARG A 161 -11.50 -6.28 -13.31
N PHE A 162 -10.54 -5.53 -12.74
CA PHE A 162 -10.31 -4.14 -13.13
C PHE A 162 -9.03 -3.91 -13.92
N ASN A 163 -8.05 -4.84 -13.85
CA ASN A 163 -6.80 -4.74 -14.60
C ASN A 163 -6.14 -6.12 -14.76
N PRO A 164 -6.74 -7.04 -15.53
CA PRO A 164 -6.30 -8.43 -15.63
C PRO A 164 -4.90 -8.60 -16.23
N ASP A 165 -4.48 -7.67 -17.09
CA ASP A 165 -3.19 -7.74 -17.80
C ASP A 165 -2.06 -6.98 -17.06
N CYS A 166 -2.35 -6.41 -15.90
CA CYS A 166 -1.36 -5.67 -15.12
C CYS A 166 -0.24 -6.59 -14.62
N GLY A 167 0.99 -6.12 -14.71
CA GLY A 167 2.14 -6.74 -14.05
C GLY A 167 2.00 -6.68 -12.53
N VAL A 168 2.18 -7.82 -11.87
CA VAL A 168 2.05 -7.92 -10.40
C VAL A 168 3.26 -8.59 -9.81
N LEU A 169 3.99 -7.84 -8.95
CA LEU A 169 5.05 -8.38 -8.11
C LEU A 169 4.49 -8.71 -6.72
N THR A 170 4.54 -9.97 -6.32
CA THR A 170 4.18 -10.39 -4.97
C THR A 170 5.43 -10.57 -4.11
N LEU A 171 5.54 -9.76 -3.04
CA LEU A 171 6.65 -9.81 -2.08
C LEU A 171 6.19 -10.49 -0.79
N THR A 172 6.75 -11.68 -0.50
CA THR A 172 6.37 -12.51 0.65
C THR A 172 7.38 -12.48 1.79
N SER A 173 8.53 -11.80 1.60
CA SER A 173 9.57 -11.71 2.61
C SER A 173 10.31 -10.37 2.59
N ARG A 174 10.90 -10.00 3.74
CA ARG A 174 11.79 -8.84 3.87
C ARG A 174 13.02 -8.95 2.96
N ARG A 175 13.47 -10.17 2.69
CA ARG A 175 14.58 -10.43 1.77
C ARG A 175 14.22 -9.99 0.35
N GLN A 176 13.06 -10.40 -0.16
CA GLN A 176 12.59 -9.97 -1.49
C GLN A 176 12.42 -8.45 -1.58
N MET A 177 11.90 -7.80 -0.52
CA MET A 177 11.81 -6.34 -0.49
C MET A 177 13.19 -5.67 -0.62
N ARG A 178 14.20 -6.16 0.13
CA ARG A 178 15.58 -5.66 0.00
C ARG A 178 16.15 -5.91 -1.40
N GLN A 179 16.00 -7.13 -1.92
CA GLN A 179 16.45 -7.46 -3.27
C GLN A 179 15.84 -6.55 -4.34
N LEU A 180 14.54 -6.20 -4.20
CA LEU A 180 13.90 -5.25 -5.11
C LEU A 180 14.54 -3.87 -5.02
N LEU A 181 14.73 -3.34 -3.81
CA LEU A 181 15.33 -2.03 -3.59
C LEU A 181 16.79 -1.99 -4.07
N ASP A 182 17.58 -3.00 -3.76
CA ASP A 182 18.98 -3.11 -4.19
C ASP A 182 19.10 -3.14 -5.73
N ARG A 183 18.20 -3.87 -6.41
CA ARG A 183 18.18 -3.95 -7.88
C ARG A 183 17.66 -2.68 -8.56
N LEU A 184 16.77 -1.96 -7.91
CA LEU A 184 16.33 -0.64 -8.38
C LEU A 184 17.44 0.40 -8.17
N GLY A 185 18.31 0.23 -7.17
CA GLY A 185 19.25 1.24 -6.71
C GLY A 185 18.63 2.21 -5.70
N ALA A 186 17.53 1.81 -5.03
CA ALA A 186 16.68 2.65 -4.19
C ALA A 186 16.93 2.47 -2.68
#